data_49960c811d4107a974ecab3167d3f987
#
_entry.id   49960c811d4107a974ecab3167d3f987
#
_cell.length_a   1.000
_cell.length_b   1.000
_cell.length_c   1.000
_cell.angle_alpha   90.00
_cell.angle_beta   90.00
_cell.angle_gamma   90.00
#
_symmetry.space_group_name_H-M   'P 1'
#
loop_
_entity.id
_entity.type
_entity.pdbx_description
1 polymer ?
#
loop_
_entity_poly.entity_id
_entity_poly.type
_entity_poly.pdbx_seq_one_letter_code
_entity_poly.pdbx_strand_id
1 'polypeptide(L)'
;MLGAMRGGVKSPIMKVFLLFLAAGFALWGVGDVTTGLIGGSDKAISAGEESKSPAEVAIQFDRTRRSFMPNASLGEALQTGLLNEVAGALARDVVFRAEASDLGLTVTREMQRRVVASEQAFQDEFGEFSEGRFMQVLGNAGFSEEDYLKQVDSTLRREQLLFAISAGIGQPESMARTLTAYELERRSAKLISIAVDPSNIADPDESVLGEWYESVSASYDAPALRSARVGSLSPDMFAAEMQISDADIAAAYDARLDEFTTPETREIRQMVFDDAATAQTAFDRVEAGEAFADVAADMLGWTADDVALGTVSKADLDGPLGEAAYGLALNEVVGPVESVFGQHLLTVSKINEGGNQSLEDVSDAIRTTLREEAAIDLIYDKVNELEDVIASGATLDEAMAAVGGRVDRLVDVDRNGLTIDGIAVEGDAGDLAQDSLVLELVWTGDIDELSVIQEGADDMFFVVEATGETAPRERSLDEVRSRVISDWKRGEAIKAARAEATVLTNTPEKFDDVVPTDDFNRNGIGLDHEAARLIARRVFATDVGEFGVIETGNEAIASMTVTIVPVEGETLDTTAELIGSAITNSMQQDILNVLARDLSQTHDLQINLGRVQQLLAGQQ
;
A
#
# COMPACT_ATOMS: atom_id res chain seq x y z
N MET A 1 26.10 -70.43 -4.17
CA MET A 1 24.73 -69.93 -4.04
C MET A 1 24.14 -69.30 -5.30
N LEU A 2 24.93 -68.86 -6.26
CA LEU A 2 24.44 -68.26 -7.53
C LEU A 2 23.92 -69.28 -8.59
N GLY A 3 24.20 -70.56 -8.42
CA GLY A 3 23.73 -71.64 -9.31
C GLY A 3 22.28 -72.08 -9.07
N ALA A 4 21.74 -71.95 -7.86
CA ALA A 4 20.37 -72.32 -7.48
C ALA A 4 19.30 -71.31 -7.96
N MET A 5 19.67 -70.02 -8.14
CA MET A 5 18.76 -68.97 -8.66
C MET A 5 18.49 -69.05 -10.17
N ARG A 6 19.41 -69.63 -10.95
CA ARG A 6 19.23 -69.77 -12.41
C ARG A 6 18.27 -70.91 -12.80
N GLY A 7 18.00 -71.89 -11.91
CA GLY A 7 17.03 -72.99 -12.14
C GLY A 7 15.59 -72.62 -11.89
N GLY A 8 15.31 -71.66 -10.98
CA GLY A 8 13.97 -71.26 -10.56
C GLY A 8 13.16 -70.48 -11.63
N VAL A 9 13.85 -69.76 -12.53
CA VAL A 9 13.16 -68.92 -13.56
C VAL A 9 12.53 -69.75 -14.68
N LYS A 10 12.90 -71.05 -14.80
CA LYS A 10 12.31 -71.97 -15.77
C LYS A 10 11.09 -72.73 -15.29
N SER A 11 10.74 -72.63 -13.99
CA SER A 11 9.56 -73.29 -13.45
C SER A 11 8.27 -72.65 -13.98
N PRO A 12 7.26 -73.41 -14.37
CA PRO A 12 5.97 -72.89 -14.81
C PRO A 12 5.29 -72.01 -13.74
N ILE A 13 5.52 -72.30 -12.47
CA ILE A 13 5.00 -71.53 -11.32
C ILE A 13 5.65 -70.16 -11.28
N MET A 14 6.98 -70.06 -11.54
CA MET A 14 7.69 -68.79 -11.56
C MET A 14 7.30 -67.93 -12.78
N LYS A 15 7.00 -68.57 -13.93
CA LYS A 15 6.49 -67.87 -15.11
C LYS A 15 5.10 -67.31 -14.87
N VAL A 16 4.22 -68.04 -14.18
CA VAL A 16 2.87 -67.57 -13.79
C VAL A 16 3.00 -66.45 -12.74
N PHE A 17 3.89 -66.58 -11.78
CA PHE A 17 4.17 -65.51 -10.78
C PHE A 17 4.74 -64.26 -11.42
N LEU A 18 5.71 -64.37 -12.35
CA LEU A 18 6.25 -63.25 -13.09
C LEU A 18 5.20 -62.62 -14.03
N LEU A 19 4.28 -63.41 -14.58
CA LEU A 19 3.17 -62.92 -15.39
C LEU A 19 2.13 -62.18 -14.55
N PHE A 20 1.85 -62.66 -13.30
CA PHE A 20 1.01 -61.95 -12.34
C PHE A 20 1.68 -60.68 -11.83
N LEU A 21 2.98 -60.70 -11.62
CA LEU A 21 3.75 -59.52 -11.19
C LEU A 21 3.83 -58.49 -12.31
N ALA A 22 4.04 -58.92 -13.57
CA ALA A 22 3.98 -58.06 -14.75
C ALA A 22 2.55 -57.54 -15.01
N ALA A 23 1.51 -58.34 -14.78
CA ALA A 23 0.11 -57.90 -14.86
C ALA A 23 -0.23 -56.92 -13.71
N GLY A 24 0.30 -57.14 -12.49
CA GLY A 24 0.17 -56.21 -11.38
C GLY A 24 0.87 -54.87 -11.64
N PHE A 25 2.04 -54.91 -12.24
CA PHE A 25 2.74 -53.67 -12.68
C PHE A 25 2.02 -53.03 -13.87
N ALA A 26 1.45 -53.82 -14.78
CA ALA A 26 0.65 -53.26 -15.88
C ALA A 26 -0.69 -52.66 -15.41
N LEU A 27 -1.30 -53.21 -14.33
CA LEU A 27 -2.53 -52.68 -13.75
C LEU A 27 -2.34 -51.53 -12.75
N TRP A 28 -1.16 -51.45 -12.11
CA TRP A 28 -0.87 -50.41 -11.08
C TRP A 28 0.23 -49.39 -11.51
N GLY A 29 1.11 -49.77 -12.40
CA GLY A 29 2.27 -48.94 -12.76
C GLY A 29 2.18 -48.28 -14.15
N VAL A 30 1.25 -48.74 -15.03
CA VAL A 30 1.12 -48.20 -16.38
C VAL A 30 -0.07 -47.23 -16.51
N GLY A 31 -0.96 -47.20 -15.52
CA GLY A 31 -2.07 -46.22 -15.48
C GLY A 31 -1.55 -44.78 -15.31
N ASP A 32 -0.49 -44.59 -14.55
CA ASP A 32 0.04 -43.26 -14.25
C ASP A 32 1.09 -42.79 -15.30
N VAL A 33 1.81 -43.71 -15.95
CA VAL A 33 2.80 -43.38 -16.99
C VAL A 33 2.16 -43.26 -18.38
N THR A 34 1.06 -43.99 -18.65
CA THR A 34 0.38 -43.95 -19.96
C THR A 34 -0.74 -42.92 -20.05
N THR A 35 -1.31 -42.45 -18.93
CA THR A 35 -2.15 -41.23 -18.92
C THR A 35 -1.32 -39.97 -19.10
N GLY A 36 -0.03 -39.99 -18.79
CA GLY A 36 0.92 -38.93 -19.15
C GLY A 36 1.36 -38.95 -20.63
N LEU A 37 1.19 -40.09 -21.33
CA LEU A 37 1.60 -40.27 -22.74
C LEU A 37 0.46 -40.26 -23.75
N ILE A 38 -0.80 -40.30 -23.32
CA ILE A 38 -1.98 -40.28 -24.18
C ILE A 38 -3.02 -39.31 -23.60
N GLY A 39 -2.86 -38.00 -23.90
CA GLY A 39 -3.95 -37.03 -23.81
C GLY A 39 -3.93 -35.99 -22.71
N GLY A 40 -2.81 -35.71 -22.07
CA GLY A 40 -2.66 -34.46 -21.30
C GLY A 40 -1.78 -33.49 -22.06
N SER A 41 -2.34 -32.46 -22.67
CA SER A 41 -1.51 -31.40 -23.27
C SER A 41 -0.56 -30.85 -22.21
N ASP A 42 0.74 -30.81 -22.50
CA ASP A 42 1.78 -30.19 -21.66
C ASP A 42 1.66 -28.66 -21.63
N LYS A 43 0.41 -28.20 -21.78
CA LYS A 43 0.00 -26.81 -21.94
C LYS A 43 -0.89 -26.41 -20.76
N ALA A 44 -0.50 -25.35 -20.06
CA ALA A 44 -1.33 -24.73 -19.03
C ALA A 44 -2.30 -23.69 -19.63
N ILE A 45 -1.86 -23.00 -20.66
CA ILE A 45 -2.65 -22.02 -21.40
C ILE A 45 -2.41 -22.29 -22.89
N SER A 46 -3.47 -22.32 -23.70
CA SER A 46 -3.34 -22.47 -25.15
C SER A 46 -4.48 -21.76 -25.90
N ALA A 47 -4.12 -21.17 -27.06
CA ALA A 47 -5.05 -20.59 -28.03
C ALA A 47 -4.50 -20.84 -29.44
N GLY A 48 -5.25 -21.54 -30.30
CA GLY A 48 -4.77 -21.97 -31.59
C GLY A 48 -3.49 -22.82 -31.48
N GLU A 49 -2.43 -22.44 -32.20
CA GLU A 49 -1.12 -23.10 -32.14
C GLU A 49 -0.23 -22.59 -30.99
N GLU A 50 -0.54 -21.42 -30.43
CA GLU A 50 0.25 -20.78 -29.35
C GLU A 50 -0.12 -21.36 -27.98
N SER A 51 0.90 -21.47 -27.10
CA SER A 51 0.67 -22.03 -25.76
C SER A 51 1.75 -21.63 -24.75
N LYS A 52 1.41 -21.79 -23.48
CA LYS A 52 2.32 -21.71 -22.33
C LYS A 52 2.28 -23.00 -21.52
N SER A 53 3.46 -23.50 -21.17
CA SER A 53 3.59 -24.68 -20.32
C SER A 53 3.31 -24.35 -18.85
N PRO A 54 3.01 -25.36 -17.99
CA PRO A 54 2.88 -25.16 -16.55
C PRO A 54 4.12 -24.54 -15.89
N ALA A 55 5.31 -24.88 -16.38
CA ALA A 55 6.56 -24.34 -15.87
C ALA A 55 6.70 -22.82 -16.16
N GLU A 56 6.36 -22.39 -17.38
CA GLU A 56 6.40 -20.95 -17.72
C GLU A 56 5.42 -20.13 -16.87
N VAL A 57 4.22 -20.66 -16.62
CA VAL A 57 3.23 -20.01 -15.75
C VAL A 57 3.74 -19.94 -14.31
N ALA A 58 4.34 -21.01 -13.79
CA ALA A 58 4.88 -21.04 -12.43
C ALA A 58 6.08 -20.07 -12.27
N ILE A 59 6.97 -19.98 -13.24
CA ILE A 59 8.09 -19.02 -13.24
C ILE A 59 7.56 -17.58 -13.25
N GLN A 60 6.57 -17.29 -14.08
CA GLN A 60 5.99 -15.95 -14.14
C GLN A 60 5.25 -15.58 -12.85
N PHE A 61 4.53 -16.55 -12.26
CA PHE A 61 3.90 -16.39 -10.97
C PHE A 61 4.92 -16.03 -9.87
N ASP A 62 6.02 -16.80 -9.75
CA ASP A 62 7.05 -16.54 -8.73
C ASP A 62 7.76 -15.20 -8.95
N ARG A 63 8.01 -14.81 -10.21
CA ARG A 63 8.55 -13.48 -10.53
C ARG A 63 7.60 -12.36 -10.09
N THR A 64 6.31 -12.50 -10.38
CA THR A 64 5.29 -11.51 -10.01
C THR A 64 5.13 -11.42 -8.49
N ARG A 65 5.10 -12.58 -7.80
CA ARG A 65 5.10 -12.63 -6.33
C ARG A 65 6.26 -11.87 -5.73
N ARG A 66 7.49 -12.15 -6.15
CA ARG A 66 8.69 -11.46 -5.63
C ARG A 66 8.68 -9.94 -5.88
N SER A 67 8.06 -9.50 -6.97
CA SER A 67 7.97 -8.08 -7.32
C SER A 67 6.93 -7.32 -6.52
N PHE A 68 5.74 -7.91 -6.29
CA PHE A 68 4.60 -7.24 -5.66
C PHE A 68 4.39 -7.63 -4.19
N MET A 69 4.87 -8.80 -3.79
CA MET A 69 4.69 -9.37 -2.45
C MET A 69 6.00 -10.02 -1.97
N PRO A 70 7.10 -9.27 -1.84
CA PRO A 70 8.44 -9.83 -1.59
C PRO A 70 8.54 -10.66 -0.31
N ASN A 71 7.74 -10.34 0.70
CA ASN A 71 7.72 -11.00 2.00
C ASN A 71 6.65 -12.10 2.12
N ALA A 72 5.75 -12.25 1.12
CA ALA A 72 4.71 -13.25 1.18
C ALA A 72 5.25 -14.65 0.83
N SER A 73 4.82 -15.65 1.59
CA SER A 73 5.04 -17.04 1.26
C SER A 73 4.33 -17.46 -0.03
N LEU A 74 4.72 -18.58 -0.59
CA LEU A 74 4.06 -19.15 -1.77
C LEU A 74 2.57 -19.44 -1.51
N GLY A 75 2.25 -19.95 -0.31
CA GLY A 75 0.88 -20.27 0.10
C GLY A 75 0.00 -19.03 0.20
N GLU A 76 0.46 -17.98 0.83
CA GLU A 76 -0.26 -16.71 0.94
C GLU A 76 -0.53 -16.09 -0.44
N ALA A 77 0.48 -16.05 -1.31
CA ALA A 77 0.30 -15.53 -2.67
C ALA A 77 -0.71 -16.33 -3.50
N LEU A 78 -0.83 -17.63 -3.28
CA LEU A 78 -1.87 -18.46 -3.92
C LEU A 78 -3.29 -18.12 -3.41
N GLN A 79 -3.43 -17.80 -2.11
CA GLN A 79 -4.72 -17.43 -1.51
C GLN A 79 -5.23 -16.07 -1.98
N THR A 80 -4.36 -15.11 -2.31
CA THR A 80 -4.75 -13.80 -2.84
C THR A 80 -5.32 -13.82 -4.26
N GLY A 81 -5.27 -14.97 -4.95
CA GLY A 81 -5.70 -15.08 -6.34
C GLY A 81 -4.67 -14.64 -7.37
N LEU A 82 -3.44 -14.32 -6.96
CA LEU A 82 -2.35 -13.88 -7.84
C LEU A 82 -2.09 -14.84 -9.01
N LEU A 83 -2.26 -16.15 -8.80
CA LEU A 83 -2.11 -17.14 -9.88
C LEU A 83 -3.12 -16.94 -11.02
N ASN A 84 -4.37 -16.59 -10.67
CA ASN A 84 -5.41 -16.33 -11.68
C ASN A 84 -5.12 -15.04 -12.45
N GLU A 85 -4.60 -14.02 -11.79
CA GLU A 85 -4.19 -12.77 -12.44
C GLU A 85 -3.05 -13.00 -13.44
N VAL A 86 -2.01 -13.71 -13.03
CA VAL A 86 -0.86 -14.08 -13.89
C VAL A 86 -1.33 -14.93 -15.06
N ALA A 87 -2.16 -15.93 -14.80
CA ALA A 87 -2.72 -16.77 -15.87
C ALA A 87 -3.58 -15.95 -16.84
N GLY A 88 -4.39 -15.03 -16.37
CA GLY A 88 -5.18 -14.11 -17.20
C GLY A 88 -4.30 -13.20 -18.08
N ALA A 89 -3.19 -12.69 -17.56
CA ALA A 89 -2.24 -11.90 -18.32
C ALA A 89 -1.53 -12.72 -19.41
N LEU A 90 -1.09 -13.94 -19.08
CA LEU A 90 -0.48 -14.86 -20.03
C LEU A 90 -1.49 -15.36 -21.08
N ALA A 91 -2.75 -15.57 -20.70
CA ALA A 91 -3.80 -15.94 -21.64
C ALA A 91 -4.03 -14.87 -22.71
N ARG A 92 -4.06 -13.59 -22.30
CA ARG A 92 -4.11 -12.48 -23.26
C ARG A 92 -2.89 -12.46 -24.20
N ASP A 93 -1.70 -12.68 -23.67
CA ASP A 93 -0.48 -12.76 -24.49
C ASP A 93 -0.58 -13.87 -25.55
N VAL A 94 -1.00 -15.07 -25.15
CA VAL A 94 -1.16 -16.23 -26.06
C VAL A 94 -2.20 -15.96 -27.14
N VAL A 95 -3.34 -15.36 -26.79
CA VAL A 95 -4.42 -15.02 -27.72
C VAL A 95 -3.96 -14.00 -28.78
N PHE A 96 -3.25 -12.94 -28.37
CA PHE A 96 -2.71 -11.96 -29.32
C PHE A 96 -1.61 -12.55 -30.22
N ARG A 97 -0.81 -13.50 -29.72
CA ARG A 97 0.17 -14.21 -30.56
C ARG A 97 -0.52 -15.10 -31.59
N ALA A 98 -1.57 -15.81 -31.19
CA ALA A 98 -2.35 -16.63 -32.09
C ALA A 98 -2.95 -15.81 -33.24
N GLU A 99 -3.57 -14.67 -32.92
CA GLU A 99 -4.12 -13.75 -33.93
C GLU A 99 -3.01 -13.18 -34.84
N ALA A 100 -1.88 -12.75 -34.29
CA ALA A 100 -0.76 -12.24 -35.06
C ALA A 100 -0.21 -13.30 -36.05
N SER A 101 -0.25 -14.57 -35.65
CA SER A 101 0.15 -15.70 -36.52
C SER A 101 -0.89 -15.94 -37.63
N ASP A 102 -2.17 -15.96 -37.31
CA ASP A 102 -3.25 -16.19 -38.26
C ASP A 102 -3.38 -15.06 -39.30
N LEU A 103 -3.09 -13.82 -38.90
CA LEU A 103 -2.99 -12.68 -39.81
C LEU A 103 -1.75 -12.74 -40.73
N GLY A 104 -0.86 -13.70 -40.51
CA GLY A 104 0.35 -13.87 -41.31
C GLY A 104 1.36 -12.74 -41.12
N LEU A 105 1.37 -12.07 -39.97
CA LEU A 105 2.39 -11.04 -39.68
C LEU A 105 3.79 -11.65 -39.70
N THR A 106 4.72 -10.97 -40.36
CA THR A 106 6.08 -11.46 -40.56
C THR A 106 7.11 -10.53 -39.93
N VAL A 107 8.14 -11.13 -39.36
CA VAL A 107 9.29 -10.42 -38.80
C VAL A 107 10.51 -10.68 -39.64
N THR A 108 11.21 -9.63 -40.04
CA THR A 108 12.46 -9.80 -40.80
C THR A 108 13.61 -10.17 -39.87
N ARG A 109 14.61 -10.89 -40.41
CA ARG A 109 15.83 -11.22 -39.66
C ARG A 109 16.57 -9.98 -39.14
N GLU A 110 16.42 -8.86 -39.84
CA GLU A 110 17.02 -7.59 -39.42
C GLU A 110 16.33 -7.03 -38.19
N MET A 111 15.00 -7.13 -38.11
CA MET A 111 14.23 -6.74 -36.90
C MET A 111 14.63 -7.61 -35.70
N GLN A 112 14.70 -8.93 -35.88
CA GLN A 112 15.16 -9.84 -34.82
C GLN A 112 16.54 -9.48 -34.32
N ARG A 113 17.52 -9.29 -35.25
CA ARG A 113 18.90 -8.91 -34.89
C ARG A 113 18.96 -7.59 -34.12
N ARG A 114 18.17 -6.60 -34.51
CA ARG A 114 18.14 -5.29 -33.82
C ARG A 114 17.68 -5.43 -32.39
N VAL A 115 16.61 -6.19 -32.17
CA VAL A 115 16.08 -6.44 -30.82
C VAL A 115 17.08 -7.22 -29.97
N VAL A 116 17.64 -8.32 -30.51
CA VAL A 116 18.64 -9.11 -29.79
C VAL A 116 19.88 -8.27 -29.45
N ALA A 117 20.34 -7.42 -30.38
CA ALA A 117 21.52 -6.58 -30.14
C ALA A 117 21.26 -5.43 -29.14
N SER A 118 20.00 -5.00 -28.97
CA SER A 118 19.64 -3.94 -28.00
C SER A 118 19.47 -4.46 -26.56
N GLU A 119 19.42 -5.77 -26.35
CA GLU A 119 19.29 -6.35 -25.00
C GLU A 119 20.59 -6.23 -24.23
N GLN A 120 20.60 -5.50 -23.11
CA GLN A 120 21.77 -5.29 -22.26
C GLN A 120 22.44 -6.59 -21.79
N ALA A 121 21.63 -7.63 -21.56
CA ALA A 121 22.15 -8.94 -21.15
C ALA A 121 23.14 -9.57 -22.17
N PHE A 122 23.05 -9.17 -23.42
CA PHE A 122 23.85 -9.67 -24.53
C PHE A 122 24.96 -8.70 -24.98
N GLN A 123 25.07 -7.54 -24.34
CA GLN A 123 26.08 -6.53 -24.65
C GLN A 123 27.33 -6.73 -23.80
N ASP A 124 28.46 -6.37 -24.35
CA ASP A 124 29.74 -6.30 -23.64
C ASP A 124 29.85 -5.02 -22.79
N GLU A 125 30.99 -4.80 -22.19
CA GLU A 125 31.33 -3.64 -21.38
C GLU A 125 31.35 -2.30 -22.16
N PHE A 126 31.35 -2.37 -23.50
CA PHE A 126 31.27 -1.20 -24.38
C PHE A 126 29.85 -0.94 -24.92
N GLY A 127 28.87 -1.74 -24.52
CA GLY A 127 27.47 -1.63 -24.98
C GLY A 127 27.26 -2.24 -26.38
N GLU A 128 28.22 -2.99 -26.91
CA GLU A 128 28.09 -3.67 -28.18
C GLU A 128 27.67 -5.14 -28.02
N PHE A 129 26.88 -5.65 -28.98
CA PHE A 129 26.42 -7.04 -28.96
C PHE A 129 27.62 -8.03 -28.98
N SER A 130 27.63 -8.94 -28.00
CA SER A 130 28.62 -10.00 -27.87
C SER A 130 27.98 -11.38 -28.08
N GLU A 131 28.36 -12.06 -29.19
CA GLU A 131 27.88 -13.40 -29.49
C GLU A 131 28.25 -14.41 -28.38
N GLY A 132 29.45 -14.27 -27.79
CA GLY A 132 29.89 -15.13 -26.68
C GLY A 132 29.02 -14.97 -25.45
N ARG A 133 28.66 -13.72 -25.10
CA ARG A 133 27.78 -13.43 -23.97
C ARG A 133 26.34 -13.87 -24.25
N PHE A 134 25.84 -13.66 -25.47
CA PHE A 134 24.54 -14.17 -25.92
C PHE A 134 24.44 -15.69 -25.73
N MET A 135 25.39 -16.48 -26.24
CA MET A 135 25.39 -17.92 -26.09
C MET A 135 25.52 -18.38 -24.63
N GLN A 136 26.30 -17.66 -23.81
CA GLN A 136 26.44 -17.94 -22.39
C GLN A 136 25.14 -17.71 -21.62
N VAL A 137 24.48 -16.56 -21.86
CA VAL A 137 23.21 -16.21 -21.19
C VAL A 137 22.12 -17.19 -21.57
N LEU A 138 22.00 -17.55 -22.87
CA LEU A 138 21.02 -18.55 -23.32
C LEU A 138 21.31 -19.92 -22.71
N GLY A 139 22.56 -20.36 -22.69
CA GLY A 139 22.97 -21.63 -22.08
C GLY A 139 22.63 -21.71 -20.60
N ASN A 140 22.89 -20.63 -19.85
CA ASN A 140 22.56 -20.53 -18.43
C ASN A 140 21.02 -20.53 -18.19
N ALA A 141 20.27 -19.98 -19.13
CA ALA A 141 18.80 -19.94 -19.08
C ALA A 141 18.12 -21.21 -19.64
N GLY A 142 18.92 -22.17 -20.19
CA GLY A 142 18.42 -23.41 -20.78
C GLY A 142 17.73 -23.25 -22.13
N PHE A 143 17.99 -22.16 -22.86
CA PHE A 143 17.47 -21.92 -24.20
C PHE A 143 18.47 -22.34 -25.30
N SER A 144 17.96 -22.91 -26.38
CA SER A 144 18.68 -22.92 -27.64
C SER A 144 18.55 -21.57 -28.35
N GLU A 145 19.52 -21.24 -29.21
CA GLU A 145 19.42 -20.05 -30.06
C GLU A 145 18.15 -20.06 -30.92
N GLU A 146 17.80 -21.22 -31.51
CA GLU A 146 16.63 -21.37 -32.36
C GLU A 146 15.32 -21.11 -31.57
N ASP A 147 15.18 -21.63 -30.36
CA ASP A 147 14.00 -21.45 -29.54
C ASP A 147 13.87 -20.00 -29.05
N TYR A 148 14.99 -19.38 -28.69
CA TYR A 148 15.01 -17.96 -28.33
C TYR A 148 14.58 -17.06 -29.49
N LEU A 149 15.14 -17.31 -30.71
CA LEU A 149 14.77 -16.54 -31.90
C LEU A 149 13.29 -16.74 -32.29
N LYS A 150 12.73 -17.94 -32.11
CA LYS A 150 11.28 -18.18 -32.28
C LYS A 150 10.45 -17.36 -31.28
N GLN A 151 10.91 -17.29 -30.03
CA GLN A 151 10.23 -16.47 -29.02
C GLN A 151 10.29 -14.99 -29.37
N VAL A 152 11.44 -14.47 -29.83
CA VAL A 152 11.60 -13.09 -30.30
C VAL A 152 10.68 -12.84 -31.50
N ASP A 153 10.59 -13.77 -32.46
CA ASP A 153 9.71 -13.66 -33.62
C ASP A 153 8.23 -13.52 -33.19
N SER A 154 7.75 -14.42 -32.36
CA SER A 154 6.38 -14.40 -31.84
C SER A 154 6.08 -13.11 -31.05
N THR A 155 7.02 -12.65 -30.23
CA THR A 155 6.90 -11.39 -29.50
C THR A 155 6.77 -10.19 -30.44
N LEU A 156 7.63 -10.09 -31.43
CA LEU A 156 7.62 -8.98 -32.39
C LEU A 156 6.36 -8.97 -33.26
N ARG A 157 5.82 -10.13 -33.67
CA ARG A 157 4.54 -10.21 -34.40
C ARG A 157 3.39 -9.67 -33.53
N ARG A 158 3.33 -10.11 -32.27
CA ARG A 158 2.33 -9.58 -31.32
C ARG A 158 2.46 -8.06 -31.15
N GLU A 159 3.67 -7.56 -30.98
CA GLU A 159 3.90 -6.12 -30.85
C GLU A 159 3.48 -5.33 -32.08
N GLN A 160 3.71 -5.85 -33.30
CA GLN A 160 3.20 -5.25 -34.53
C GLN A 160 1.66 -5.18 -34.53
N LEU A 161 0.97 -6.24 -34.11
CA LEU A 161 -0.48 -6.26 -33.98
C LEU A 161 -0.97 -5.20 -33.00
N LEU A 162 -0.42 -5.22 -31.75
CA LEU A 162 -0.81 -4.28 -30.71
C LEU A 162 -0.53 -2.83 -31.10
N PHE A 163 0.61 -2.59 -31.73
CA PHE A 163 0.96 -1.25 -32.24
C PHE A 163 -0.03 -0.79 -33.32
N ALA A 164 -0.36 -1.65 -34.29
CA ALA A 164 -1.29 -1.31 -35.34
C ALA A 164 -2.69 -0.96 -34.81
N ILE A 165 -3.14 -1.64 -33.76
CA ILE A 165 -4.43 -1.38 -33.09
C ILE A 165 -4.36 -0.07 -32.31
N SER A 166 -3.32 0.11 -31.51
CA SER A 166 -3.17 1.28 -30.63
C SER A 166 -2.86 2.57 -31.39
N ALA A 167 -2.09 2.49 -32.50
CA ALA A 167 -1.75 3.65 -33.32
C ALA A 167 -2.97 4.32 -34.00
N GLY A 168 -4.09 3.59 -34.15
CA GLY A 168 -5.35 4.13 -34.67
C GLY A 168 -6.14 4.95 -33.65
N ILE A 169 -5.74 4.95 -32.37
CA ILE A 169 -6.45 5.64 -31.30
C ILE A 169 -5.81 7.01 -31.10
N GLY A 170 -6.45 8.03 -31.64
CA GLY A 170 -6.01 9.41 -31.49
C GLY A 170 -6.33 9.97 -30.10
N GLN A 171 -5.55 10.96 -29.69
CA GLN A 171 -5.79 11.68 -28.44
C GLN A 171 -7.09 12.50 -28.54
N PRO A 172 -8.03 12.35 -27.59
CA PRO A 172 -9.29 13.07 -27.60
C PRO A 172 -9.13 14.52 -27.07
N GLU A 173 -8.42 15.38 -27.79
CA GLU A 173 -8.03 16.72 -27.36
C GLU A 173 -9.21 17.58 -26.87
N SER A 174 -10.34 17.57 -27.57
CA SER A 174 -11.51 18.37 -27.18
C SER A 174 -12.11 17.88 -25.86
N MET A 175 -12.16 16.55 -25.65
CA MET A 175 -12.63 15.97 -24.40
C MET A 175 -11.66 16.27 -23.26
N ALA A 176 -10.36 16.10 -23.50
CA ALA A 176 -9.33 16.40 -22.51
C ALA A 176 -9.36 17.86 -22.07
N ARG A 177 -9.45 18.80 -23.00
CA ARG A 177 -9.58 20.24 -22.68
C ARG A 177 -10.85 20.55 -21.91
N THR A 178 -11.98 19.94 -22.28
CA THR A 178 -13.25 20.15 -21.57
C THR A 178 -13.18 19.63 -20.13
N LEU A 179 -12.61 18.45 -19.94
CA LEU A 179 -12.41 17.88 -18.60
C LEU A 179 -11.44 18.73 -17.78
N THR A 180 -10.32 19.14 -18.36
CA THR A 180 -9.35 20.00 -17.68
C THR A 180 -9.97 21.33 -17.26
N ALA A 181 -10.70 21.98 -18.18
CA ALA A 181 -11.39 23.23 -17.90
C ALA A 181 -12.42 23.06 -16.76
N TYR A 182 -13.13 21.93 -16.74
CA TYR A 182 -14.09 21.59 -15.70
C TYR A 182 -13.40 21.34 -14.34
N GLU A 183 -12.32 20.58 -14.32
CA GLU A 183 -11.63 20.21 -13.07
C GLU A 183 -10.86 21.38 -12.44
N LEU A 184 -10.25 22.21 -13.27
CA LEU A 184 -9.40 23.32 -12.82
C LEU A 184 -10.14 24.65 -12.68
N GLU A 185 -11.43 24.74 -13.05
CA GLU A 185 -12.25 25.92 -12.80
C GLU A 185 -12.20 26.30 -11.31
N ARG A 186 -12.00 27.55 -11.03
CA ARG A 186 -12.06 28.10 -9.66
C ARG A 186 -13.19 29.10 -9.55
N ARG A 187 -13.74 29.19 -8.35
CA ARG A 187 -14.79 30.16 -8.02
C ARG A 187 -14.51 30.81 -6.69
N SER A 188 -15.00 32.05 -6.53
CA SER A 188 -15.11 32.69 -5.22
C SER A 188 -16.58 32.99 -4.91
N ALA A 189 -16.90 33.08 -3.63
CA ALA A 189 -18.22 33.36 -3.15
C ALA A 189 -18.21 34.29 -1.94
N LYS A 190 -19.30 35.01 -1.73
CA LYS A 190 -19.59 35.65 -0.46
C LYS A 190 -20.46 34.71 0.36
N LEU A 191 -20.13 34.52 1.63
CA LEU A 191 -20.78 33.59 2.53
C LEU A 191 -21.27 34.33 3.77
N ILE A 192 -22.49 34.04 4.20
CA ILE A 192 -23.04 34.50 5.49
C ILE A 192 -23.51 33.27 6.23
N SER A 193 -22.80 32.91 7.31
CA SER A 193 -23.16 31.78 8.16
C SER A 193 -24.14 32.17 9.26
N ILE A 194 -25.13 31.33 9.49
CA ILE A 194 -26.14 31.46 10.53
C ILE A 194 -26.04 30.19 11.37
N ALA A 195 -25.58 30.33 12.61
CA ALA A 195 -25.43 29.20 13.51
C ALA A 195 -26.78 28.56 13.84
N VAL A 196 -26.81 27.25 13.92
CA VAL A 196 -27.95 26.50 14.47
C VAL A 196 -27.89 26.57 15.99
N ASP A 197 -28.81 27.32 16.58
CA ASP A 197 -28.88 27.51 18.04
C ASP A 197 -30.18 26.92 18.61
N PRO A 198 -30.17 25.68 19.12
CA PRO A 198 -31.33 25.07 19.73
C PRO A 198 -31.79 25.75 21.02
N SER A 199 -30.92 26.56 21.67
CA SER A 199 -31.27 27.23 22.94
C SER A 199 -32.37 28.29 22.76
N ASN A 200 -32.48 28.85 21.56
CA ASN A 200 -33.52 29.84 21.21
C ASN A 200 -34.87 29.20 20.85
N ILE A 201 -34.96 27.88 20.79
CA ILE A 201 -36.21 27.17 20.48
C ILE A 201 -36.89 26.79 21.79
N ALA A 202 -38.16 27.20 21.94
CA ALA A 202 -38.98 26.81 23.08
C ALA A 202 -39.21 25.29 23.07
N ASP A 203 -39.47 24.73 24.26
CA ASP A 203 -39.81 23.31 24.34
C ASP A 203 -41.14 23.05 23.61
N PRO A 204 -41.25 21.91 22.90
CA PRO A 204 -42.50 21.54 22.24
C PRO A 204 -43.59 21.21 23.26
N ASP A 205 -44.86 21.42 22.89
CA ASP A 205 -45.95 20.88 23.66
C ASP A 205 -46.04 19.35 23.49
N GLU A 206 -46.79 18.69 24.39
CA GLU A 206 -46.89 17.23 24.45
C GLU A 206 -47.45 16.61 23.14
N SER A 207 -48.32 17.31 22.43
CA SER A 207 -48.90 16.81 21.19
C SER A 207 -47.84 16.81 20.07
N VAL A 208 -47.11 17.92 19.94
CA VAL A 208 -46.03 18.08 18.95
C VAL A 208 -44.90 17.08 19.22
N LEU A 209 -44.53 16.93 20.50
CA LEU A 209 -43.48 15.99 20.89
C LEU A 209 -43.89 14.54 20.59
N GLY A 210 -45.15 14.17 20.89
CA GLY A 210 -45.66 12.84 20.59
C GLY A 210 -45.72 12.53 19.11
N GLU A 211 -46.26 13.45 18.29
CA GLU A 211 -46.30 13.28 16.82
C GLU A 211 -44.89 13.17 16.20
N TRP A 212 -43.95 13.97 16.70
CA TRP A 212 -42.59 13.92 16.22
C TRP A 212 -41.91 12.60 16.62
N TYR A 213 -42.05 12.18 17.87
CA TYR A 213 -41.53 10.90 18.35
C TYR A 213 -42.08 9.72 17.51
N GLU A 214 -43.40 9.67 17.28
CA GLU A 214 -44.02 8.62 16.46
C GLU A 214 -43.39 8.55 15.04
N SER A 215 -43.04 9.70 14.47
CA SER A 215 -42.46 9.77 13.13
C SER A 215 -41.03 9.26 13.04
N VAL A 216 -40.28 9.24 14.16
CA VAL A 216 -38.85 8.87 14.22
C VAL A 216 -38.51 7.87 15.33
N SER A 217 -39.52 7.21 15.93
CA SER A 217 -39.38 6.35 17.12
C SER A 217 -38.28 5.28 16.94
N ALA A 218 -38.16 4.68 15.76
CA ALA A 218 -37.14 3.68 15.47
C ALA A 218 -35.68 4.17 15.64
N SER A 219 -35.47 5.49 15.60
CA SER A 219 -34.12 6.06 15.86
C SER A 219 -33.74 6.10 17.34
N TYR A 220 -34.68 5.80 18.21
CA TYR A 220 -34.51 5.76 19.67
C TYR A 220 -34.55 4.33 20.22
N ASP A 221 -34.77 3.32 19.37
CA ASP A 221 -34.78 1.93 19.82
C ASP A 221 -33.45 1.58 20.50
N ALA A 222 -33.55 0.83 21.58
CA ALA A 222 -32.38 0.27 22.23
C ALA A 222 -31.82 -0.84 21.37
N PRO A 223 -30.53 -0.80 21.01
CA PRO A 223 -29.88 -1.93 20.38
C PRO A 223 -29.80 -3.13 21.34
N ALA A 224 -29.37 -4.29 20.84
CA ALA A 224 -28.93 -5.34 21.74
C ALA A 224 -27.71 -4.85 22.51
N LEU A 225 -27.66 -5.12 23.80
CA LEU A 225 -26.56 -4.72 24.69
C LEU A 225 -25.97 -5.96 25.36
N ARG A 226 -24.67 -5.96 25.58
CA ARG A 226 -24.00 -6.96 26.41
C ARG A 226 -23.20 -6.31 27.52
N SER A 227 -23.16 -6.97 28.65
CA SER A 227 -22.27 -6.66 29.76
C SER A 227 -21.21 -7.76 29.85
N ALA A 228 -19.98 -7.38 30.15
CA ALA A 228 -18.87 -8.32 30.25
C ALA A 228 -17.88 -7.91 31.33
N ARG A 229 -17.08 -8.87 31.76
CA ARG A 229 -15.85 -8.66 32.52
C ARG A 229 -14.68 -8.99 31.61
N VAL A 230 -13.73 -8.09 31.55
CA VAL A 230 -12.57 -8.20 30.68
C VAL A 230 -11.32 -8.29 31.55
N GLY A 231 -10.68 -9.45 31.56
CA GLY A 231 -9.36 -9.63 32.13
C GLY A 231 -8.34 -9.17 31.10
N SER A 232 -7.43 -8.28 31.48
CA SER A 232 -6.35 -7.80 30.64
C SER A 232 -4.98 -8.00 31.31
N LEU A 233 -4.00 -8.36 30.49
CA LEU A 233 -2.62 -8.55 30.87
C LEU A 233 -1.77 -7.80 29.84
N SER A 234 -0.91 -6.86 30.29
CA SER A 234 -0.04 -6.08 29.42
C SER A 234 1.38 -6.00 29.96
N PRO A 235 2.41 -5.87 29.09
CA PRO A 235 3.81 -5.69 29.53
C PRO A 235 3.99 -4.52 30.47
N ASP A 236 3.28 -3.41 30.27
CA ASP A 236 3.37 -2.20 31.10
C ASP A 236 3.08 -2.44 32.57
N MET A 237 2.24 -3.42 32.89
CA MET A 237 1.92 -3.79 34.28
C MET A 237 3.15 -4.29 35.05
N PHE A 238 4.14 -4.83 34.33
CA PHE A 238 5.32 -5.47 34.92
C PHE A 238 6.62 -4.71 34.65
N ALA A 239 6.69 -3.85 33.62
CA ALA A 239 7.90 -3.18 33.19
C ALA A 239 8.60 -2.40 34.34
N ALA A 240 7.83 -1.76 35.23
CA ALA A 240 8.38 -1.04 36.37
C ALA A 240 9.08 -1.94 37.41
N GLU A 241 8.71 -3.21 37.49
CA GLU A 241 9.26 -4.19 38.42
C GLU A 241 10.52 -4.89 37.87
N MET A 242 10.76 -4.79 36.56
CA MET A 242 11.91 -5.41 35.91
C MET A 242 13.22 -4.76 36.36
N GLN A 243 14.10 -5.57 36.90
CA GLN A 243 15.42 -5.14 37.38
C GLN A 243 16.46 -5.37 36.29
N ILE A 244 16.90 -4.27 35.67
CA ILE A 244 17.96 -4.30 34.65
C ILE A 244 19.27 -3.90 35.30
N SER A 245 20.29 -4.73 35.17
CA SER A 245 21.60 -4.44 35.73
C SER A 245 22.37 -3.41 34.87
N ASP A 246 23.29 -2.66 35.49
CA ASP A 246 24.16 -1.74 34.76
C ASP A 246 25.05 -2.49 33.73
N ALA A 247 25.33 -3.78 33.97
CA ALA A 247 26.05 -4.61 33.01
C ALA A 247 25.23 -4.90 31.77
N ASP A 248 23.92 -5.13 31.90
CA ASP A 248 23.00 -5.35 30.76
C ASP A 248 22.86 -4.06 29.95
N ILE A 249 22.75 -2.90 30.62
CA ILE A 249 22.69 -1.59 29.96
C ILE A 249 23.97 -1.34 29.16
N ALA A 250 25.15 -1.64 29.75
CA ALA A 250 26.41 -1.48 29.04
C ALA A 250 26.51 -2.43 27.83
N ALA A 251 26.09 -3.67 27.98
CA ALA A 251 26.08 -4.65 26.90
C ALA A 251 25.11 -4.23 25.75
N ALA A 252 23.93 -3.72 26.09
CA ALA A 252 22.98 -3.21 25.10
C ALA A 252 23.49 -1.97 24.38
N TYR A 253 24.17 -1.06 25.09
CA TYR A 253 24.84 0.09 24.50
C TYR A 253 25.90 -0.34 23.50
N ASP A 254 26.79 -1.26 23.89
CA ASP A 254 27.85 -1.78 23.03
C ASP A 254 27.30 -2.49 21.78
N ALA A 255 26.21 -3.25 21.95
CA ALA A 255 25.55 -3.94 20.84
C ALA A 255 24.84 -3.00 19.85
N ARG A 256 24.42 -1.83 20.30
CA ARG A 256 23.68 -0.82 19.51
C ARG A 256 24.50 0.46 19.34
N LEU A 257 25.83 0.39 19.43
CA LEU A 257 26.72 1.57 19.38
C LEU A 257 26.51 2.41 18.11
N ASP A 258 26.16 1.78 17.00
CA ASP A 258 25.88 2.44 15.72
C ASP A 258 24.63 3.35 15.80
N GLU A 259 23.65 3.01 16.62
CA GLU A 259 22.43 3.82 16.83
C GLU A 259 22.75 5.12 17.62
N PHE A 260 23.75 5.07 18.48
CA PHE A 260 24.19 6.18 19.32
C PHE A 260 25.33 6.97 18.68
N THR A 261 25.79 6.56 17.49
CA THR A 261 26.88 7.19 16.76
C THR A 261 26.35 8.00 15.60
N THR A 262 26.54 9.29 15.65
CA THR A 262 26.29 10.16 14.50
C THR A 262 27.60 10.29 13.71
N PRO A 263 27.69 9.81 12.48
CA PRO A 263 28.91 9.96 11.69
C PRO A 263 29.19 11.42 11.37
N GLU A 264 30.47 11.76 11.26
CA GLU A 264 30.86 13.05 10.69
C GLU A 264 30.31 13.15 9.26
N THR A 265 29.69 14.27 8.95
CA THR A 265 29.24 14.59 7.59
C THR A 265 29.83 15.90 7.11
N ARG A 266 30.06 15.99 5.81
CA ARG A 266 30.62 17.20 5.19
C ARG A 266 29.74 17.66 4.05
N GLU A 267 29.54 18.98 3.97
CA GLU A 267 28.93 19.59 2.80
C GLU A 267 30.01 19.83 1.78
N ILE A 268 29.95 19.05 0.70
CA ILE A 268 31.01 18.99 -0.32
C ILE A 268 30.50 19.63 -1.60
N ARG A 269 31.41 20.36 -2.25
CA ARG A 269 31.23 20.83 -3.62
C ARG A 269 32.29 20.18 -4.50
N GLN A 270 31.91 19.88 -5.74
CA GLN A 270 32.80 19.24 -6.69
C GLN A 270 32.78 19.90 -8.07
N MET A 271 33.87 19.74 -8.81
CA MET A 271 33.95 19.86 -10.27
C MET A 271 34.47 18.56 -10.81
N VAL A 272 33.94 18.09 -11.94
CA VAL A 272 34.36 16.84 -12.58
C VAL A 272 34.81 17.13 -14.00
N PHE A 273 35.98 16.65 -14.38
CA PHE A 273 36.63 16.85 -15.68
C PHE A 273 36.98 15.52 -16.31
N ASP A 274 36.91 15.46 -17.62
CA ASP A 274 37.27 14.25 -18.37
C ASP A 274 38.79 13.96 -18.38
N ASP A 275 39.63 14.99 -18.18
CA ASP A 275 41.09 14.85 -18.22
C ASP A 275 41.78 15.62 -17.09
N ALA A 276 42.93 15.08 -16.66
CA ALA A 276 43.72 15.62 -15.56
C ALA A 276 44.37 16.99 -15.86
N ALA A 277 44.65 17.32 -17.11
CA ALA A 277 45.28 18.61 -17.44
C ALA A 277 44.28 19.77 -17.30
N THR A 278 43.05 19.56 -17.73
CA THR A 278 41.96 20.54 -17.56
C THR A 278 41.59 20.69 -16.08
N ALA A 279 41.51 19.57 -15.36
CA ALA A 279 41.28 19.59 -13.90
C ALA A 279 42.39 20.35 -13.15
N GLN A 280 43.68 20.12 -13.51
CA GLN A 280 44.81 20.84 -12.92
C GLN A 280 44.74 22.34 -13.19
N THR A 281 44.32 22.74 -14.40
CA THR A 281 44.12 24.17 -14.73
C THR A 281 43.05 24.82 -13.87
N ALA A 282 41.95 24.10 -13.61
CA ALA A 282 40.90 24.57 -12.71
C ALA A 282 41.40 24.67 -11.25
N PHE A 283 42.16 23.67 -10.81
CA PHE A 283 42.77 23.67 -9.48
C PHE A 283 43.70 24.87 -9.27
N ASP A 284 44.60 25.13 -10.23
CA ASP A 284 45.56 26.26 -10.18
C ASP A 284 44.83 27.62 -10.11
N ARG A 285 43.67 27.76 -10.81
CA ARG A 285 42.81 28.97 -10.75
C ARG A 285 42.22 29.18 -9.36
N VAL A 286 41.70 28.10 -8.76
CA VAL A 286 41.10 28.16 -7.42
C VAL A 286 42.19 28.45 -6.38
N GLU A 287 43.40 27.82 -6.49
CA GLU A 287 44.55 28.13 -5.61
C GLU A 287 45.03 29.59 -5.76
N ALA A 288 44.91 30.15 -6.97
CA ALA A 288 45.21 31.57 -7.19
C ALA A 288 44.19 32.55 -6.57
N GLY A 289 43.11 32.03 -5.96
CA GLY A 289 42.09 32.77 -5.22
C GLY A 289 40.81 33.05 -6.00
N GLU A 290 40.60 32.45 -7.15
CA GLU A 290 39.32 32.52 -7.87
C GLU A 290 38.27 31.66 -7.14
N ALA A 291 37.02 32.12 -7.11
CA ALA A 291 35.97 31.37 -6.40
C ALA A 291 35.65 30.03 -7.10
N PHE A 292 35.51 28.95 -6.32
CA PHE A 292 35.26 27.62 -6.83
C PHE A 292 34.07 27.55 -7.79
N ALA A 293 32.95 28.22 -7.45
CA ALA A 293 31.75 28.28 -8.27
C ALA A 293 31.98 29.09 -9.58
N ASP A 294 32.79 30.13 -9.56
CA ASP A 294 33.09 30.96 -10.73
C ASP A 294 33.94 30.18 -11.74
N VAL A 295 34.91 29.38 -11.25
CA VAL A 295 35.71 28.47 -12.08
C VAL A 295 34.84 27.36 -12.69
N ALA A 296 33.91 26.81 -11.91
CA ALA A 296 32.96 25.81 -12.40
C ALA A 296 32.02 26.38 -13.48
N ALA A 297 31.53 27.60 -13.28
CA ALA A 297 30.68 28.27 -14.28
C ALA A 297 31.44 28.56 -15.59
N ASP A 298 32.68 29.03 -15.49
CA ASP A 298 33.49 29.38 -16.65
C ASP A 298 33.98 28.16 -17.45
N MET A 299 34.42 27.09 -16.76
CA MET A 299 35.04 25.93 -17.39
C MET A 299 34.06 24.82 -17.75
N LEU A 300 32.97 24.66 -16.97
CA LEU A 300 32.01 23.57 -17.13
C LEU A 300 30.60 24.07 -17.49
N GLY A 301 30.32 25.37 -17.34
CA GLY A 301 28.98 25.94 -17.49
C GLY A 301 28.04 25.55 -16.32
N TRP A 302 28.60 25.13 -15.19
CA TRP A 302 27.85 24.66 -14.04
C TRP A 302 27.34 25.82 -13.17
N THR A 303 26.15 25.66 -12.61
CA THR A 303 25.57 26.58 -11.64
C THR A 303 26.03 26.24 -10.22
N ALA A 304 25.67 27.08 -9.25
CA ALA A 304 25.95 26.80 -7.82
C ALA A 304 25.31 25.49 -7.33
N ASP A 305 24.18 25.10 -7.92
CA ASP A 305 23.50 23.83 -7.58
C ASP A 305 24.21 22.63 -8.21
N ASP A 306 24.77 22.79 -9.41
CA ASP A 306 25.47 21.71 -10.11
C ASP A 306 26.80 21.31 -9.42
N VAL A 307 27.46 22.26 -8.76
CA VAL A 307 28.70 21.97 -8.01
C VAL A 307 28.43 21.34 -6.64
N ALA A 308 27.18 21.40 -6.13
CA ALA A 308 26.84 20.89 -4.81
C ALA A 308 26.70 19.36 -4.84
N LEU A 309 27.61 18.63 -4.20
CA LEU A 309 27.46 17.20 -3.95
C LEU A 309 26.49 16.93 -2.79
N GLY A 310 26.25 17.93 -1.94
CA GLY A 310 25.39 17.83 -0.77
C GLY A 310 26.16 17.49 0.51
N THR A 311 25.39 17.13 1.54
CA THR A 311 25.94 16.69 2.83
C THR A 311 26.06 15.17 2.81
N VAL A 312 27.29 14.67 2.88
CA VAL A 312 27.61 13.24 2.74
C VAL A 312 28.51 12.78 3.88
N SER A 313 28.42 11.52 4.24
CA SER A 313 29.38 10.84 5.11
C SER A 313 30.58 10.32 4.28
N LYS A 314 31.65 9.94 4.98
CA LYS A 314 32.84 9.36 4.31
C LYS A 314 32.49 8.05 3.55
N ALA A 315 31.53 7.30 4.07
CA ALA A 315 31.09 6.03 3.49
C ALA A 315 30.24 6.19 2.22
N ASP A 316 29.64 7.36 2.02
CA ASP A 316 28.82 7.65 0.83
C ASP A 316 29.66 8.03 -0.38
N LEU A 317 30.96 8.23 -0.20
CA LEU A 317 31.90 8.62 -1.26
C LEU A 317 32.72 7.40 -1.70
N ASP A 318 33.08 7.40 -2.99
CA ASP A 318 34.07 6.45 -3.50
C ASP A 318 35.39 6.59 -2.73
N GLY A 319 36.09 5.48 -2.46
CA GLY A 319 37.22 5.44 -1.54
C GLY A 319 38.24 6.57 -1.70
N PRO A 320 38.78 6.84 -2.90
CA PRO A 320 39.72 7.94 -3.13
C PRO A 320 39.11 9.32 -2.88
N LEU A 321 37.83 9.53 -3.26
CA LEU A 321 37.13 10.80 -3.05
C LEU A 321 36.83 11.02 -1.57
N GLY A 322 36.42 9.94 -0.87
CA GLY A 322 36.18 9.97 0.58
C GLY A 322 37.44 10.31 1.38
N GLU A 323 38.59 9.68 1.05
CA GLU A 323 39.86 10.01 1.69
C GLU A 323 40.29 11.45 1.43
N ALA A 324 40.15 11.93 0.19
CA ALA A 324 40.51 13.30 -0.18
C ALA A 324 39.59 14.32 0.50
N ALA A 325 38.27 14.15 0.42
CA ALA A 325 37.31 15.09 0.98
C ALA A 325 37.40 15.19 2.51
N TYR A 326 37.64 14.06 3.19
CA TYR A 326 37.72 14.00 4.65
C TYR A 326 39.09 14.40 5.19
N GLY A 327 40.11 14.56 4.31
CA GLY A 327 41.41 15.16 4.62
C GLY A 327 41.43 16.69 4.61
N LEU A 328 40.39 17.33 4.03
CA LEU A 328 40.36 18.79 3.85
C LEU A 328 39.93 19.54 5.12
N ALA A 329 40.54 20.69 5.32
CA ALA A 329 40.00 21.71 6.19
C ALA A 329 38.85 22.49 5.51
N LEU A 330 38.11 23.28 6.29
CA LEU A 330 37.01 24.10 5.79
C LEU A 330 37.49 25.06 4.69
N ASN A 331 36.84 25.05 3.54
CA ASN A 331 37.14 25.85 2.34
C ASN A 331 38.50 25.54 1.69
N GLU A 332 39.17 24.47 2.07
CA GLU A 332 40.34 23.95 1.36
C GLU A 332 39.88 23.18 0.10
N VAL A 333 40.71 23.16 -0.92
CA VAL A 333 40.44 22.45 -2.19
C VAL A 333 41.47 21.37 -2.40
N VAL A 334 41.03 20.23 -2.89
CA VAL A 334 41.89 19.10 -3.27
C VAL A 334 41.53 18.59 -4.67
N GLY A 335 42.54 18.11 -5.36
CA GLY A 335 42.41 17.48 -6.65
C GLY A 335 43.60 17.79 -7.57
N PRO A 336 43.62 17.24 -8.76
CA PRO A 336 42.67 16.27 -9.30
C PRO A 336 42.70 14.92 -8.57
N VAL A 337 41.52 14.40 -8.21
CA VAL A 337 41.31 13.06 -7.62
C VAL A 337 40.58 12.21 -8.65
N GLU A 338 41.16 11.06 -9.01
CA GLU A 338 40.60 10.18 -10.04
C GLU A 338 39.47 9.31 -9.46
N SER A 339 38.38 9.19 -10.22
CA SER A 339 37.30 8.24 -9.99
C SER A 339 36.82 7.61 -11.32
N VAL A 340 35.82 6.74 -11.23
CA VAL A 340 35.16 6.18 -12.43
C VAL A 340 34.39 7.22 -13.25
N PHE A 341 34.14 8.40 -12.69
CA PHE A 341 33.44 9.50 -13.35
C PHE A 341 34.37 10.57 -13.93
N GLY A 342 35.67 10.47 -13.71
CA GLY A 342 36.67 11.42 -14.19
C GLY A 342 37.57 11.96 -13.09
N GLN A 343 38.09 13.16 -13.33
CA GLN A 343 39.01 13.88 -12.43
C GLN A 343 38.26 14.91 -11.60
N HIS A 344 38.23 14.73 -10.28
CA HIS A 344 37.46 15.55 -9.37
C HIS A 344 38.33 16.61 -8.68
N LEU A 345 37.79 17.82 -8.61
CA LEU A 345 38.21 18.80 -7.61
C LEU A 345 37.15 18.88 -6.53
N LEU A 346 37.55 18.80 -5.28
CA LEU A 346 36.65 18.81 -4.12
C LEU A 346 36.99 19.96 -3.19
N THR A 347 35.94 20.57 -2.61
CA THR A 347 36.07 21.51 -1.49
C THR A 347 34.97 21.27 -0.47
N VAL A 348 35.26 21.56 0.79
CA VAL A 348 34.34 21.39 1.92
C VAL A 348 33.81 22.75 2.37
N SER A 349 32.51 22.97 2.25
CA SER A 349 31.88 24.24 2.68
C SER A 349 31.37 24.20 4.12
N LYS A 350 31.14 23.00 4.69
CA LYS A 350 30.73 22.82 6.07
C LYS A 350 31.17 21.44 6.58
N ILE A 351 31.62 21.40 7.83
CA ILE A 351 31.90 20.15 8.55
C ILE A 351 30.88 20.06 9.68
N ASN A 352 30.10 19.01 9.70
CA ASN A 352 29.24 18.65 10.82
C ASN A 352 29.98 17.54 11.58
N GLU A 353 30.55 17.89 12.72
CA GLU A 353 31.29 16.93 13.53
C GLU A 353 30.35 15.82 13.97
N GLY A 354 30.78 14.57 13.75
CA GLY A 354 30.11 13.42 14.31
C GLY A 354 30.26 13.36 15.82
N GLY A 355 29.53 12.48 16.45
CA GLY A 355 29.65 12.32 17.91
C GLY A 355 28.98 11.02 18.35
N ASN A 356 29.41 10.50 19.49
CA ASN A 356 28.73 9.42 20.17
C ASN A 356 28.00 10.01 21.39
N GLN A 357 26.70 9.65 21.50
CA GLN A 357 26.02 9.83 22.78
C GLN A 357 26.66 8.90 23.79
N SER A 358 27.05 9.41 24.93
CA SER A 358 27.69 8.59 25.94
C SER A 358 26.70 7.60 26.59
N LEU A 359 27.22 6.51 27.13
CA LEU A 359 26.39 5.57 27.89
C LEU A 359 25.62 6.30 29.03
N GLU A 360 26.22 7.31 29.65
CA GLU A 360 25.58 8.10 30.73
C GLU A 360 24.34 8.85 30.18
N ASP A 361 24.42 9.41 28.97
CA ASP A 361 23.34 10.21 28.37
C ASP A 361 22.15 9.34 27.94
N VAL A 362 22.39 8.07 27.55
CA VAL A 362 21.36 7.18 27.01
C VAL A 362 20.96 6.03 27.95
N SER A 363 21.62 5.91 29.09
CA SER A 363 21.42 4.78 30.04
C SER A 363 19.97 4.63 30.50
N ASP A 364 19.26 5.73 30.73
CA ASP A 364 17.86 5.69 31.17
C ASP A 364 16.92 5.25 30.03
N ALA A 365 17.19 5.66 28.79
CA ALA A 365 16.45 5.19 27.61
C ALA A 365 16.65 3.68 27.39
N ILE A 366 17.92 3.24 27.40
CA ILE A 366 18.25 1.81 27.26
C ILE A 366 17.61 1.00 28.39
N ARG A 367 17.65 1.48 29.64
CA ARG A 367 17.01 0.80 30.78
C ARG A 367 15.52 0.67 30.58
N THR A 368 14.84 1.68 30.03
CA THR A 368 13.41 1.64 29.74
C THR A 368 13.12 0.58 28.68
N THR A 369 13.82 0.59 27.55
CA THR A 369 13.66 -0.41 26.49
C THR A 369 13.90 -1.83 27.00
N LEU A 370 14.98 -2.06 27.77
CA LEU A 370 15.26 -3.40 28.31
C LEU A 370 14.21 -3.86 29.33
N ARG A 371 13.57 -2.94 30.07
CA ARG A 371 12.45 -3.28 30.96
C ARG A 371 11.22 -3.70 30.17
N GLU A 372 10.92 -2.98 29.09
CA GLU A 372 9.82 -3.32 28.19
C GLU A 372 10.06 -4.70 27.54
N GLU A 373 11.26 -4.93 26.98
CA GLU A 373 11.64 -6.22 26.42
C GLU A 373 11.52 -7.36 27.45
N ALA A 374 12.03 -7.15 28.67
CA ALA A 374 11.94 -8.14 29.73
C ALA A 374 10.50 -8.38 30.23
N ALA A 375 9.66 -7.35 30.18
CA ALA A 375 8.24 -7.45 30.54
C ALA A 375 7.45 -8.22 29.47
N ILE A 376 7.79 -8.05 28.18
CA ILE A 376 7.23 -8.84 27.08
C ILE A 376 7.56 -10.32 27.26
N ASP A 377 8.82 -10.67 27.56
CA ASP A 377 9.19 -12.06 27.83
C ASP A 377 8.42 -12.64 29.04
N LEU A 378 8.27 -11.84 30.11
CA LEU A 378 7.53 -12.26 31.31
C LEU A 378 6.04 -12.48 31.04
N ILE A 379 5.41 -11.68 30.15
CA ILE A 379 3.98 -11.76 29.92
C ILE A 379 3.59 -13.10 29.29
N TYR A 380 4.41 -13.66 28.40
CA TYR A 380 4.18 -14.98 27.82
C TYR A 380 4.23 -16.08 28.88
N ASP A 381 5.13 -15.97 29.87
CA ASP A 381 5.13 -16.88 31.02
C ASP A 381 3.85 -16.71 31.85
N LYS A 382 3.39 -15.48 32.07
CA LYS A 382 2.16 -15.15 32.77
C LYS A 382 0.91 -15.64 32.05
N VAL A 383 0.89 -15.62 30.74
CA VAL A 383 -0.21 -16.18 29.93
C VAL A 383 -0.29 -17.70 30.10
N ASN A 384 0.83 -18.40 30.07
CA ASN A 384 0.85 -19.84 30.34
C ASN A 384 0.35 -20.16 31.78
N GLU A 385 0.77 -19.36 32.79
CA GLU A 385 0.26 -19.48 34.15
C GLU A 385 -1.25 -19.21 34.23
N LEU A 386 -1.75 -18.20 33.48
CA LEU A 386 -3.17 -17.86 33.39
C LEU A 386 -3.97 -19.03 32.80
N GLU A 387 -3.48 -19.65 31.71
CA GLU A 387 -4.13 -20.82 31.11
C GLU A 387 -4.27 -21.97 32.12
N ASP A 388 -3.20 -22.27 32.86
CA ASP A 388 -3.21 -23.34 33.88
C ASP A 388 -4.22 -23.01 35.00
N VAL A 389 -4.28 -21.76 35.47
CA VAL A 389 -5.19 -21.34 36.54
C VAL A 389 -6.66 -21.40 36.04
N ILE A 390 -6.96 -20.93 34.83
CA ILE A 390 -8.30 -21.05 34.22
C ILE A 390 -8.68 -22.52 34.04
N ALA A 391 -7.77 -23.36 33.55
CA ALA A 391 -8.01 -24.80 33.39
C ALA A 391 -8.28 -25.51 34.70
N SER A 392 -7.80 -24.98 35.83
CA SER A 392 -8.11 -25.51 37.16
C SER A 392 -9.52 -25.19 37.66
N GLY A 393 -10.29 -24.35 36.95
CA GLY A 393 -11.64 -23.93 37.26
C GLY A 393 -11.74 -22.66 38.10
N ALA A 394 -10.69 -21.82 38.11
CA ALA A 394 -10.72 -20.52 38.79
C ALA A 394 -11.66 -19.55 38.07
N THR A 395 -12.24 -18.61 38.83
CA THR A 395 -12.98 -17.48 38.28
C THR A 395 -12.02 -16.48 37.61
N LEU A 396 -12.56 -15.60 36.74
CA LEU A 396 -11.75 -14.57 36.08
C LEU A 396 -10.95 -13.72 37.09
N ASP A 397 -11.60 -13.27 38.19
CA ASP A 397 -10.91 -12.47 39.22
C ASP A 397 -9.78 -13.24 39.89
N GLU A 398 -9.99 -14.53 40.24
CA GLU A 398 -8.96 -15.35 40.84
C GLU A 398 -7.79 -15.62 39.90
N ALA A 399 -8.11 -15.88 38.63
CA ALA A 399 -7.11 -16.15 37.60
C ALA A 399 -6.26 -14.90 37.31
N MET A 400 -6.90 -13.75 37.11
CA MET A 400 -6.18 -12.49 36.86
C MET A 400 -5.38 -12.04 38.09
N ALA A 401 -5.93 -12.21 39.30
CA ALA A 401 -5.19 -11.90 40.54
C ALA A 401 -3.94 -12.80 40.73
N ALA A 402 -3.99 -14.07 40.32
CA ALA A 402 -2.86 -14.98 40.40
C ALA A 402 -1.68 -14.53 39.54
N VAL A 403 -1.94 -13.98 38.34
CA VAL A 403 -0.91 -13.58 37.40
C VAL A 403 -0.55 -12.08 37.46
N GLY A 404 -1.25 -11.29 38.29
CA GLY A 404 -1.04 -9.86 38.42
C GLY A 404 -1.73 -9.03 37.33
N GLY A 405 -2.74 -9.59 36.66
CA GLY A 405 -3.55 -8.91 35.66
C GLY A 405 -4.68 -8.07 36.27
N ARG A 406 -5.41 -7.36 35.42
CA ARG A 406 -6.52 -6.46 35.77
C ARG A 406 -7.86 -7.05 35.28
N VAL A 407 -8.95 -6.73 35.98
CA VAL A 407 -10.31 -7.04 35.52
C VAL A 407 -11.12 -5.75 35.49
N ASP A 408 -11.58 -5.39 34.30
CA ASP A 408 -12.46 -4.27 34.07
C ASP A 408 -13.88 -4.76 33.72
N ARG A 409 -14.85 -3.84 33.79
CA ARG A 409 -16.25 -4.17 33.51
C ARG A 409 -16.79 -3.30 32.38
N LEU A 410 -17.31 -3.96 31.37
CA LEU A 410 -18.15 -3.34 30.37
C LEU A 410 -19.61 -3.55 30.75
N VAL A 411 -20.39 -2.48 30.84
CA VAL A 411 -21.80 -2.53 31.25
C VAL A 411 -22.67 -2.01 30.12
N ASP A 412 -23.55 -2.87 29.61
CA ASP A 412 -24.58 -2.54 28.62
C ASP A 412 -24.00 -1.80 27.38
N VAL A 413 -23.02 -2.41 26.72
CA VAL A 413 -22.43 -1.92 25.48
C VAL A 413 -23.05 -2.60 24.26
N ASP A 414 -23.25 -1.84 23.19
CA ASP A 414 -23.70 -2.36 21.90
C ASP A 414 -22.52 -2.97 21.09
N ARG A 415 -22.78 -3.43 19.85
CA ARG A 415 -21.76 -4.00 18.97
C ARG A 415 -20.67 -3.03 18.53
N ASN A 416 -20.86 -1.72 18.74
CA ASN A 416 -19.89 -0.68 18.43
C ASN A 416 -19.20 -0.14 19.69
N GLY A 417 -19.42 -0.76 20.86
CA GLY A 417 -18.88 -0.31 22.13
C GLY A 417 -19.55 0.92 22.71
N LEU A 418 -20.76 1.24 22.25
CA LEU A 418 -21.52 2.41 22.70
C LEU A 418 -22.56 2.01 23.76
N THR A 419 -22.90 2.94 24.62
CA THR A 419 -24.02 2.81 25.59
C THR A 419 -25.37 2.76 24.87
N ILE A 420 -26.44 2.45 25.61
CA ILE A 420 -27.82 2.47 25.11
C ILE A 420 -28.23 3.79 24.43
N ASP A 421 -27.58 4.88 24.78
CA ASP A 421 -27.84 6.20 24.20
C ASP A 421 -26.93 6.54 23.02
N GLY A 422 -26.08 5.57 22.58
CA GLY A 422 -25.14 5.76 21.48
C GLY A 422 -23.94 6.64 21.83
N ILE A 423 -23.59 6.72 23.11
CA ILE A 423 -22.49 7.53 23.64
C ILE A 423 -21.32 6.57 23.93
N ALA A 424 -20.09 6.99 23.63
CA ALA A 424 -18.90 6.22 23.95
C ALA A 424 -18.76 6.03 25.48
N VAL A 425 -18.30 4.85 25.88
CA VAL A 425 -17.93 4.58 27.27
C VAL A 425 -16.68 5.40 27.61
N GLU A 426 -16.61 5.97 28.80
CA GLU A 426 -15.48 6.80 29.24
C GLU A 426 -14.50 6.01 30.13
N GLY A 427 -13.26 6.50 30.22
CA GLY A 427 -12.20 5.93 31.05
C GLY A 427 -11.62 4.62 30.51
N ASP A 428 -10.92 3.86 31.37
CA ASP A 428 -10.23 2.61 31.01
C ASP A 428 -11.18 1.58 30.36
N ALA A 429 -12.43 1.53 30.80
CA ALA A 429 -13.46 0.71 30.17
C ALA A 429 -13.83 1.20 28.76
N GLY A 430 -13.62 2.50 28.46
CA GLY A 430 -13.84 3.09 27.15
C GLY A 430 -12.86 2.58 26.11
N ASP A 431 -11.58 2.48 26.47
CA ASP A 431 -10.55 1.93 25.59
C ASP A 431 -10.87 0.47 25.24
N LEU A 432 -11.26 -0.33 26.22
CA LEU A 432 -11.69 -1.71 26.02
C LEU A 432 -12.98 -1.82 25.19
N ALA A 433 -13.93 -0.89 25.38
CA ALA A 433 -15.16 -0.84 24.60
C ALA A 433 -14.94 -0.41 23.14
N GLN A 434 -13.78 0.14 22.79
CA GLN A 434 -13.39 0.49 21.42
C GLN A 434 -12.43 -0.52 20.79
N ASP A 435 -11.89 -1.44 21.57
CA ASP A 435 -11.05 -2.52 21.07
C ASP A 435 -11.92 -3.55 20.33
N SER A 436 -11.61 -3.75 19.05
CA SER A 436 -12.38 -4.62 18.16
C SER A 436 -12.32 -6.10 18.56
N LEU A 437 -11.18 -6.55 19.10
CA LEU A 437 -11.01 -7.91 19.58
C LEU A 437 -11.80 -8.16 20.85
N VAL A 438 -11.77 -7.22 21.80
CA VAL A 438 -12.56 -7.30 23.04
C VAL A 438 -14.06 -7.34 22.69
N LEU A 439 -14.52 -6.46 21.80
CA LEU A 439 -15.92 -6.48 21.37
C LEU A 439 -16.31 -7.76 20.65
N GLU A 440 -15.42 -8.31 19.80
CA GLU A 440 -15.66 -9.60 19.17
C GLU A 440 -15.86 -10.70 20.22
N LEU A 441 -14.97 -10.77 21.22
CA LEU A 441 -15.06 -11.75 22.31
C LEU A 441 -16.34 -11.54 23.16
N VAL A 442 -16.71 -10.30 23.47
CA VAL A 442 -17.96 -9.97 24.18
C VAL A 442 -19.17 -10.48 23.42
N TRP A 443 -19.19 -10.34 22.09
CA TRP A 443 -20.38 -10.65 21.27
C TRP A 443 -20.42 -12.07 20.72
N THR A 444 -19.32 -12.80 20.71
CA THR A 444 -19.25 -14.20 20.27
C THR A 444 -19.23 -15.19 21.43
N GLY A 445 -18.80 -14.76 22.62
CA GLY A 445 -18.75 -15.61 23.82
C GLY A 445 -20.15 -15.99 24.34
N ASP A 446 -20.24 -17.17 24.94
CA ASP A 446 -21.42 -17.60 25.67
C ASP A 446 -21.49 -16.88 27.04
N ILE A 447 -22.73 -16.67 27.54
CA ILE A 447 -22.92 -15.97 28.82
C ILE A 447 -22.41 -16.86 29.97
N ASP A 448 -21.71 -16.23 30.91
CA ASP A 448 -21.09 -16.86 32.09
C ASP A 448 -19.99 -17.89 31.74
N GLU A 449 -19.46 -17.86 30.48
CA GLU A 449 -18.30 -18.65 30.08
C GLU A 449 -17.11 -17.75 29.77
N LEU A 450 -15.90 -18.21 30.16
CA LEU A 450 -14.64 -17.52 29.82
C LEU A 450 -14.28 -17.78 28.36
N SER A 451 -13.90 -16.73 27.65
CA SER A 451 -13.30 -16.87 26.33
C SER A 451 -11.95 -17.59 26.42
N VAL A 452 -11.43 -18.06 25.27
CA VAL A 452 -10.02 -18.39 25.18
C VAL A 452 -9.19 -17.11 25.34
N ILE A 453 -7.95 -17.25 25.82
CA ILE A 453 -7.02 -16.12 25.88
C ILE A 453 -6.69 -15.69 24.47
N GLN A 454 -6.78 -14.42 24.19
CA GLN A 454 -6.49 -13.83 22.88
C GLN A 454 -5.42 -12.75 23.02
N GLU A 455 -4.45 -12.79 22.10
CA GLU A 455 -3.44 -11.76 21.95
C GLU A 455 -3.98 -10.63 21.09
N GLY A 456 -3.92 -9.40 21.61
CA GLY A 456 -4.29 -8.15 20.95
C GLY A 456 -3.08 -7.38 20.45
N ALA A 457 -3.22 -6.07 20.29
CA ALA A 457 -2.11 -5.19 19.93
C ALA A 457 -1.16 -4.99 21.13
N ASP A 458 0.09 -4.61 20.84
CA ASP A 458 1.11 -4.23 21.83
C ASP A 458 1.37 -5.31 22.91
N ASP A 459 1.36 -6.60 22.49
CA ASP A 459 1.56 -7.77 23.35
C ASP A 459 0.57 -7.82 24.55
N MET A 460 -0.63 -7.22 24.39
CA MET A 460 -1.72 -7.32 25.36
C MET A 460 -2.47 -8.64 25.19
N PHE A 461 -2.91 -9.23 26.30
CA PHE A 461 -3.72 -10.43 26.29
C PHE A 461 -5.05 -10.20 27.01
N PHE A 462 -6.12 -10.74 26.43
CA PHE A 462 -7.47 -10.58 26.93
C PHE A 462 -8.15 -11.94 27.21
N VAL A 463 -8.92 -11.97 28.29
CA VAL A 463 -9.91 -13.01 28.59
C VAL A 463 -11.21 -12.33 28.92
N VAL A 464 -12.28 -12.69 28.23
CA VAL A 464 -13.58 -12.05 28.36
C VAL A 464 -14.61 -13.05 28.92
N GLU A 465 -15.39 -12.60 29.88
CA GLU A 465 -16.56 -13.30 30.42
C GLU A 465 -17.80 -12.42 30.14
N ALA A 466 -18.62 -12.79 29.17
CA ALA A 466 -19.89 -12.13 28.96
C ALA A 466 -20.84 -12.46 30.12
N THR A 467 -21.34 -11.44 30.83
CA THR A 467 -22.12 -11.61 32.06
C THR A 467 -23.62 -11.38 31.89
N GLY A 468 -24.04 -10.85 30.76
CA GLY A 468 -25.43 -10.61 30.47
C GLY A 468 -25.69 -10.09 29.07
N GLU A 469 -26.89 -10.33 28.59
CA GLU A 469 -27.38 -9.82 27.31
C GLU A 469 -28.78 -9.19 27.51
N THR A 470 -28.95 -7.98 26.95
CA THR A 470 -30.23 -7.31 26.86
C THR A 470 -30.68 -7.30 25.41
N ALA A 471 -31.84 -7.87 25.13
CA ALA A 471 -32.38 -7.88 23.76
C ALA A 471 -32.74 -6.48 23.27
N PRO A 472 -32.66 -6.22 21.96
CA PRO A 472 -33.13 -4.95 21.40
C PRO A 472 -34.60 -4.75 21.66
N ARG A 473 -35.01 -3.50 21.94
CA ARG A 473 -36.40 -3.15 22.23
C ARG A 473 -36.70 -1.72 21.83
N GLU A 474 -37.97 -1.46 21.59
CA GLU A 474 -38.50 -0.11 21.53
C GLU A 474 -38.32 0.59 22.90
N ARG A 475 -38.03 1.88 22.87
CA ARG A 475 -37.99 2.73 24.09
C ARG A 475 -39.16 3.70 24.06
N SER A 476 -39.87 3.79 25.13
CA SER A 476 -41.01 4.71 25.22
C SER A 476 -40.55 6.17 25.18
N LEU A 477 -41.46 7.08 24.77
CA LEU A 477 -41.20 8.52 24.79
C LEU A 477 -40.73 9.00 26.19
N ASP A 478 -41.26 8.42 27.26
CA ASP A 478 -40.85 8.81 28.61
C ASP A 478 -39.41 8.47 28.94
N GLU A 479 -38.91 7.36 28.42
CA GLU A 479 -37.50 6.94 28.61
C GLU A 479 -36.49 7.81 27.84
N VAL A 480 -36.89 8.35 26.69
CA VAL A 480 -36.03 9.13 25.81
C VAL A 480 -36.39 10.61 25.69
N ARG A 481 -37.32 11.06 26.53
CA ARG A 481 -37.96 12.38 26.46
C ARG A 481 -36.95 13.53 26.30
N SER A 482 -35.93 13.57 27.13
CA SER A 482 -34.92 14.64 27.08
C SER A 482 -34.18 14.67 25.77
N ARG A 483 -33.83 13.50 25.22
CA ARG A 483 -33.16 13.34 23.92
C ARG A 483 -34.09 13.73 22.78
N VAL A 484 -35.35 13.29 22.83
CA VAL A 484 -36.36 13.64 21.83
C VAL A 484 -36.61 15.16 21.80
N ILE A 485 -36.70 15.84 22.95
CA ILE A 485 -36.82 17.30 23.03
C ILE A 485 -35.56 17.96 22.42
N SER A 486 -34.38 17.51 22.77
CA SER A 486 -33.12 18.05 22.24
C SER A 486 -33.04 17.93 20.72
N ASP A 487 -33.34 16.74 20.18
CA ASP A 487 -33.30 16.46 18.77
C ASP A 487 -34.38 17.24 18.00
N TRP A 488 -35.58 17.36 18.56
CA TRP A 488 -36.63 18.19 17.99
C TRP A 488 -36.23 19.67 17.96
N LYS A 489 -35.69 20.21 19.05
CA LYS A 489 -35.22 21.61 19.13
C LYS A 489 -34.11 21.85 18.11
N ARG A 490 -33.18 20.88 17.94
CA ARG A 490 -32.14 20.96 16.93
C ARG A 490 -32.76 20.99 15.53
N GLY A 491 -33.73 20.14 15.24
CA GLY A 491 -34.44 20.14 13.97
C GLY A 491 -35.14 21.46 13.66
N GLU A 492 -35.80 22.06 14.65
CA GLU A 492 -36.45 23.37 14.49
C GLU A 492 -35.43 24.52 14.35
N ALA A 493 -34.31 24.47 15.08
CA ALA A 493 -33.22 25.43 14.93
C ALA A 493 -32.60 25.39 13.54
N ILE A 494 -32.40 24.19 12.99
CA ILE A 494 -31.94 24.02 11.59
C ILE A 494 -32.94 24.67 10.61
N LYS A 495 -34.24 24.41 10.79
CA LYS A 495 -35.28 25.04 9.94
C LYS A 495 -35.27 26.56 10.05
N ALA A 496 -35.10 27.08 11.26
CA ALA A 496 -35.04 28.53 11.53
C ALA A 496 -33.79 29.15 10.85
N ALA A 497 -32.64 28.59 11.05
CA ALA A 497 -31.40 29.06 10.42
C ALA A 497 -31.49 29.03 8.89
N ARG A 498 -32.06 27.97 8.32
CA ARG A 498 -32.33 27.86 6.88
C ARG A 498 -33.30 28.93 6.38
N ALA A 499 -34.36 29.19 7.13
CA ALA A 499 -35.33 30.24 6.79
C ALA A 499 -34.66 31.62 6.77
N GLU A 500 -33.82 31.91 7.76
CA GLU A 500 -33.05 33.15 7.83
C GLU A 500 -32.04 33.25 6.66
N ALA A 501 -31.30 32.18 6.35
CA ALA A 501 -30.42 32.13 5.18
C ALA A 501 -31.20 32.38 3.88
N THR A 502 -32.41 31.84 3.76
CA THR A 502 -33.29 32.08 2.62
C THR A 502 -33.73 33.54 2.52
N VAL A 503 -34.02 34.21 3.65
CA VAL A 503 -34.32 35.64 3.66
C VAL A 503 -33.11 36.46 3.17
N LEU A 504 -31.88 36.08 3.60
CA LEU A 504 -30.67 36.75 3.17
C LEU A 504 -30.45 36.61 1.64
N THR A 505 -30.72 35.46 1.05
CA THR A 505 -30.60 35.28 -0.42
C THR A 505 -31.61 36.14 -1.20
N ASN A 506 -32.70 36.61 -0.57
CA ASN A 506 -33.67 37.56 -1.16
C ASN A 506 -33.36 39.02 -0.82
N THR A 507 -32.22 39.31 -0.17
CA THR A 507 -31.84 40.65 0.30
C THR A 507 -30.37 40.90 -0.16
N PRO A 508 -30.13 41.11 -1.45
CA PRO A 508 -28.78 41.20 -2.04
C PRO A 508 -27.85 42.21 -1.36
N GLU A 509 -28.41 43.32 -0.88
CA GLU A 509 -27.67 44.37 -0.17
C GLU A 509 -26.96 43.89 1.11
N LYS A 510 -27.35 42.75 1.68
CA LYS A 510 -26.66 42.15 2.82
C LYS A 510 -25.32 41.57 2.48
N PHE A 511 -25.07 41.32 1.19
CA PHE A 511 -23.80 40.80 0.68
C PHE A 511 -22.83 41.89 0.27
N ASP A 512 -23.24 43.18 0.21
CA ASP A 512 -22.38 44.26 -0.28
C ASP A 512 -21.08 44.40 0.49
N ASP A 513 -21.14 44.36 1.83
CA ASP A 513 -20.02 44.50 2.74
C ASP A 513 -19.31 43.15 3.06
N VAL A 514 -19.80 42.02 2.55
CA VAL A 514 -19.18 40.71 2.78
C VAL A 514 -17.96 40.55 1.89
N VAL A 515 -16.82 40.21 2.47
CA VAL A 515 -15.59 39.93 1.74
C VAL A 515 -15.74 38.59 1.01
N PRO A 516 -15.45 38.53 -0.29
CA PRO A 516 -15.39 37.25 -0.99
C PRO A 516 -14.36 36.32 -0.39
N THR A 517 -14.60 35.03 -0.50
CA THR A 517 -13.59 34.00 -0.22
C THR A 517 -12.43 34.10 -1.20
N ASP A 518 -11.31 33.48 -0.87
CA ASP A 518 -10.31 33.12 -1.86
C ASP A 518 -10.91 32.18 -2.91
N ASP A 519 -10.22 32.05 -4.06
CA ASP A 519 -10.65 31.17 -5.12
C ASP A 519 -10.46 29.70 -4.72
N PHE A 520 -11.51 28.90 -4.79
CA PHE A 520 -11.51 27.48 -4.47
C PHE A 520 -11.97 26.61 -5.64
N ASN A 521 -11.59 25.33 -5.61
CA ASN A 521 -11.98 24.35 -6.63
C ASN A 521 -13.29 23.62 -6.25
N ARG A 522 -13.76 22.72 -7.14
CA ARG A 522 -15.00 21.92 -6.95
C ARG A 522 -15.01 21.04 -5.72
N ASN A 523 -13.83 20.68 -5.19
CA ASN A 523 -13.68 19.88 -3.98
C ASN A 523 -13.58 20.72 -2.71
N GLY A 524 -13.66 22.07 -2.84
CA GLY A 524 -13.54 23.01 -1.74
C GLY A 524 -12.10 23.31 -1.33
N ILE A 525 -11.10 22.86 -2.09
CA ILE A 525 -9.70 23.18 -1.78
C ILE A 525 -9.45 24.65 -2.09
N GLY A 526 -8.93 25.38 -1.12
CA GLY A 526 -8.75 26.83 -1.13
C GLY A 526 -9.80 27.56 -0.29
N LEU A 527 -10.80 26.87 0.27
CA LEU A 527 -11.81 27.43 1.17
C LEU A 527 -11.53 26.95 2.61
N ASP A 528 -11.24 27.89 3.50
CA ASP A 528 -11.06 27.60 4.93
C ASP A 528 -12.44 27.56 5.63
N HIS A 529 -13.11 26.42 5.52
CA HIS A 529 -14.43 26.18 6.11
C HIS A 529 -14.69 24.68 6.30
N GLU A 530 -15.27 24.28 7.44
CA GLU A 530 -15.60 22.86 7.71
C GLU A 530 -16.53 22.27 6.65
N ALA A 531 -17.49 23.05 6.16
CA ALA A 531 -18.41 22.66 5.10
C ALA A 531 -17.92 22.94 3.67
N ALA A 532 -16.60 23.10 3.45
CA ALA A 532 -16.02 23.53 2.17
C ALA A 532 -16.56 22.75 0.97
N ARG A 533 -16.70 21.42 1.06
CA ARG A 533 -17.25 20.60 -0.03
C ARG A 533 -18.71 20.87 -0.33
N LEU A 534 -19.54 21.14 0.69
CA LEU A 534 -20.96 21.46 0.51
C LEU A 534 -21.12 22.84 -0.11
N ILE A 535 -20.31 23.81 0.34
CA ILE A 535 -20.25 25.15 -0.22
C ILE A 535 -19.82 25.10 -1.68
N ALA A 536 -18.71 24.43 -1.98
CA ALA A 536 -18.22 24.28 -3.35
C ALA A 536 -19.30 23.66 -4.25
N ARG A 537 -19.91 22.55 -3.85
CA ARG A 537 -20.99 21.93 -4.63
C ARG A 537 -22.13 22.89 -4.94
N ARG A 538 -22.50 23.78 -4.01
CA ARG A 538 -23.57 24.76 -4.22
C ARG A 538 -23.11 25.88 -5.13
N VAL A 539 -21.94 26.46 -4.87
CA VAL A 539 -21.39 27.60 -5.64
C VAL A 539 -21.09 27.21 -7.09
N PHE A 540 -20.63 25.96 -7.31
CA PHE A 540 -20.40 25.44 -8.67
C PHE A 540 -21.70 25.08 -9.44
N ALA A 541 -22.84 25.08 -8.77
CA ALA A 541 -24.17 24.88 -9.37
C ALA A 541 -24.90 26.20 -9.65
N THR A 542 -24.28 27.38 -9.42
CA THR A 542 -24.89 28.71 -9.57
C THR A 542 -24.04 29.58 -10.47
N ASP A 543 -24.67 30.49 -11.19
CA ASP A 543 -23.98 31.50 -11.99
C ASP A 543 -23.54 32.71 -11.14
N VAL A 544 -22.69 33.56 -11.71
CA VAL A 544 -22.21 34.80 -11.05
C VAL A 544 -23.40 35.69 -10.69
N GLY A 545 -23.43 36.13 -9.43
CA GLY A 545 -24.51 36.91 -8.86
C GLY A 545 -25.73 36.11 -8.40
N GLU A 546 -25.75 34.80 -8.61
CA GLU A 546 -26.79 33.90 -8.06
C GLU A 546 -26.53 33.52 -6.62
N PHE A 547 -27.62 33.31 -5.92
CA PHE A 547 -27.61 32.97 -4.50
C PHE A 547 -27.92 31.49 -4.25
N GLY A 548 -27.44 30.99 -3.13
CA GLY A 548 -27.70 29.63 -2.69
C GLY A 548 -27.82 29.55 -1.18
N VAL A 549 -28.50 28.50 -0.73
CA VAL A 549 -28.52 28.12 0.70
C VAL A 549 -27.88 26.76 0.83
N ILE A 550 -26.94 26.64 1.76
CA ILE A 550 -26.29 25.41 2.19
C ILE A 550 -26.71 25.14 3.62
N GLU A 551 -27.02 23.92 3.92
CA GLU A 551 -27.44 23.48 5.25
C GLU A 551 -26.45 22.43 5.76
N THR A 552 -25.98 22.60 6.98
CA THR A 552 -25.18 21.66 7.73
C THR A 552 -25.86 21.30 9.04
N GLY A 553 -25.32 20.38 9.81
CA GLY A 553 -25.85 20.08 11.14
C GLY A 553 -25.69 21.22 12.17
N ASN A 554 -24.78 22.19 11.91
CA ASN A 554 -24.38 23.21 12.85
C ASN A 554 -24.67 24.64 12.37
N GLU A 555 -24.92 24.83 11.08
CA GLU A 555 -25.21 26.16 10.50
C GLU A 555 -26.01 26.06 9.21
N ALA A 556 -26.64 27.17 8.81
CA ALA A 556 -27.12 27.42 7.47
C ALA A 556 -26.33 28.57 6.86
N ILE A 557 -25.89 28.43 5.62
CA ILE A 557 -25.03 29.39 4.93
C ILE A 557 -25.79 29.96 3.74
N ALA A 558 -25.97 31.28 3.72
CA ALA A 558 -26.37 31.98 2.51
C ALA A 558 -25.12 32.31 1.68
N SER A 559 -25.11 31.91 0.43
CA SER A 559 -24.00 32.11 -0.48
C SER A 559 -24.38 32.94 -1.70
N MET A 560 -23.44 33.71 -2.23
CA MET A 560 -23.54 34.39 -3.52
C MET A 560 -22.26 34.09 -4.33
N THR A 561 -22.39 33.54 -5.51
CA THR A 561 -21.26 33.31 -6.41
C THR A 561 -20.73 34.64 -6.94
N VAL A 562 -19.45 34.94 -6.75
CA VAL A 562 -18.83 36.23 -7.11
C VAL A 562 -18.07 36.13 -8.43
N THR A 563 -17.18 35.15 -8.53
CA THR A 563 -16.36 34.96 -9.74
C THR A 563 -16.41 33.53 -10.22
N ILE A 564 -16.28 33.37 -11.52
CA ILE A 564 -15.94 32.09 -12.16
C ILE A 564 -14.63 32.34 -12.89
N VAL A 565 -13.56 31.68 -12.44
CA VAL A 565 -12.23 31.81 -13.02
C VAL A 565 -11.94 30.56 -13.85
N PRO A 566 -12.11 30.63 -15.16
CA PRO A 566 -11.76 29.54 -16.03
C PRO A 566 -10.23 29.38 -16.07
N VAL A 567 -9.76 28.16 -16.23
CA VAL A 567 -8.35 27.94 -16.54
C VAL A 567 -8.11 28.20 -18.02
N GLU A 568 -7.06 28.94 -18.35
CA GLU A 568 -6.68 29.31 -19.72
C GLU A 568 -5.16 29.20 -19.91
N GLY A 569 -4.72 29.27 -21.17
CA GLY A 569 -3.31 29.32 -21.54
C GLY A 569 -2.54 28.04 -21.29
N GLU A 570 -1.25 28.18 -20.97
CA GLU A 570 -0.30 27.08 -20.85
C GLU A 570 -0.71 26.03 -19.81
N THR A 571 -1.29 26.43 -18.68
CA THR A 571 -1.78 25.51 -17.65
C THR A 571 -2.90 24.60 -18.17
N LEU A 572 -3.86 25.17 -18.93
CA LEU A 572 -4.91 24.39 -19.56
C LEU A 572 -4.32 23.41 -20.60
N ASP A 573 -3.40 23.89 -21.44
CA ASP A 573 -2.84 23.10 -22.52
C ASP A 573 -2.00 21.93 -22.00
N THR A 574 -1.08 22.18 -21.06
CA THR A 574 -0.21 21.16 -20.46
C THR A 574 -1.03 20.11 -19.70
N THR A 575 -1.99 20.54 -18.90
CA THR A 575 -2.82 19.59 -18.12
C THR A 575 -3.76 18.81 -19.04
N ALA A 576 -4.30 19.45 -20.08
CA ALA A 576 -5.15 18.77 -21.06
C ALA A 576 -4.36 17.71 -21.86
N GLU A 577 -3.08 17.95 -22.16
CA GLU A 577 -2.21 16.97 -22.80
C GLU A 577 -1.98 15.73 -21.89
N LEU A 578 -1.72 15.95 -20.60
CA LEU A 578 -1.58 14.87 -19.62
C LEU A 578 -2.87 14.04 -19.47
N ILE A 579 -4.01 14.71 -19.31
CA ILE A 579 -5.33 14.06 -19.22
C ILE A 579 -5.66 13.33 -20.52
N GLY A 580 -5.40 13.95 -21.67
CA GLY A 580 -5.61 13.35 -22.98
C GLY A 580 -4.79 12.09 -23.19
N SER A 581 -3.52 12.11 -22.75
CA SER A 581 -2.64 10.94 -22.78
C SER A 581 -3.16 9.83 -21.87
N ALA A 582 -3.63 10.15 -20.65
CA ALA A 582 -4.21 9.18 -19.72
C ALA A 582 -5.50 8.56 -20.29
N ILE A 583 -6.38 9.37 -20.89
CA ILE A 583 -7.60 8.87 -21.56
C ILE A 583 -7.23 7.96 -22.73
N THR A 584 -6.27 8.37 -23.56
CA THR A 584 -5.80 7.56 -24.70
C THR A 584 -5.28 6.21 -24.25
N ASN A 585 -4.46 6.17 -23.21
CA ASN A 585 -3.93 4.92 -22.63
C ASN A 585 -5.07 4.03 -22.09
N SER A 586 -6.06 4.62 -21.41
CA SER A 586 -7.25 3.90 -20.95
C SER A 586 -8.06 3.32 -22.10
N MET A 587 -8.32 4.12 -23.14
CA MET A 587 -9.02 3.67 -24.34
C MET A 587 -8.27 2.54 -25.06
N GLN A 588 -6.94 2.63 -25.15
CA GLN A 588 -6.11 1.59 -25.73
C GLN A 588 -6.26 0.28 -24.94
N GLN A 589 -6.18 0.34 -23.61
CA GLN A 589 -6.34 -0.82 -22.75
C GLN A 589 -7.75 -1.43 -22.88
N ASP A 590 -8.79 -0.61 -22.90
CA ASP A 590 -10.17 -1.07 -23.04
C ASP A 590 -10.39 -1.78 -24.38
N ILE A 591 -9.90 -1.23 -25.48
CA ILE A 591 -9.98 -1.85 -26.81
C ILE A 591 -9.21 -3.17 -26.82
N LEU A 592 -8.01 -3.22 -26.26
CA LEU A 592 -7.22 -4.45 -26.18
C LEU A 592 -7.91 -5.51 -25.29
N ASN A 593 -8.56 -5.11 -24.21
CA ASN A 593 -9.33 -6.03 -23.35
C ASN A 593 -10.57 -6.60 -24.05
N VAL A 594 -11.30 -5.75 -24.78
CA VAL A 594 -12.46 -6.18 -25.59
C VAL A 594 -12.01 -7.14 -26.68
N LEU A 595 -10.97 -6.78 -27.43
CA LEU A 595 -10.41 -7.61 -28.48
C LEU A 595 -9.88 -8.94 -27.94
N ALA A 596 -9.13 -8.94 -26.82
CA ALA A 596 -8.65 -10.15 -26.20
C ALA A 596 -9.78 -11.11 -25.82
N ARG A 597 -10.94 -10.59 -25.41
CA ARG A 597 -12.13 -11.38 -25.10
C ARG A 597 -12.73 -12.03 -26.35
N ASP A 598 -12.84 -11.29 -27.43
CA ASP A 598 -13.34 -11.78 -28.71
C ASP A 598 -12.39 -12.84 -29.29
N LEU A 599 -11.11 -12.54 -29.33
CA LEU A 599 -10.08 -13.46 -29.81
C LEU A 599 -9.95 -14.73 -28.93
N SER A 600 -10.27 -14.64 -27.63
CA SER A 600 -10.31 -15.82 -26.76
C SER A 600 -11.36 -16.84 -27.21
N GLN A 601 -12.46 -16.38 -27.77
CA GLN A 601 -13.49 -17.26 -28.38
C GLN A 601 -13.05 -17.75 -29.77
N THR A 602 -12.47 -16.87 -30.57
CA THR A 602 -12.02 -17.16 -31.93
C THR A 602 -10.94 -18.25 -31.96
N HIS A 603 -9.99 -18.17 -31.04
CA HIS A 603 -8.85 -19.12 -30.96
C HIS A 603 -9.03 -20.23 -29.93
N ASP A 604 -10.24 -20.47 -29.42
CA ASP A 604 -10.58 -21.53 -28.45
C ASP A 604 -9.62 -21.56 -27.26
N LEU A 605 -9.53 -20.41 -26.52
CA LEU A 605 -8.64 -20.27 -25.37
C LEU A 605 -8.95 -21.32 -24.30
N GLN A 606 -7.96 -22.12 -23.95
CA GLN A 606 -8.01 -23.11 -22.87
C GLN A 606 -7.04 -22.72 -21.75
N ILE A 607 -7.52 -22.75 -20.51
CA ILE A 607 -6.70 -22.48 -19.31
C ILE A 607 -6.86 -23.67 -18.35
N ASN A 608 -5.76 -24.35 -18.04
CA ASN A 608 -5.70 -25.46 -17.10
C ASN A 608 -4.59 -25.24 -16.06
N LEU A 609 -4.95 -24.70 -14.90
CA LEU A 609 -4.02 -24.40 -13.83
C LEU A 609 -3.72 -25.56 -12.87
N GLY A 610 -4.41 -26.70 -13.00
CA GLY A 610 -4.24 -27.82 -12.07
C GLY A 610 -2.79 -28.32 -11.96
N ARG A 611 -2.09 -28.43 -13.10
CA ARG A 611 -0.65 -28.80 -13.10
C ARG A 611 0.26 -27.70 -12.57
N VAL A 612 -0.08 -26.44 -12.80
CA VAL A 612 0.67 -25.31 -12.24
C VAL A 612 0.59 -25.35 -10.72
N GLN A 613 -0.62 -25.55 -10.17
CA GLN A 613 -0.83 -25.69 -8.73
C GLN A 613 -0.05 -26.87 -8.14
N GLN A 614 -0.03 -28.02 -8.83
CA GLN A 614 0.76 -29.18 -8.41
C GLN A 614 2.27 -28.90 -8.40
N LEU A 615 2.79 -28.19 -9.41
CA LEU A 615 4.21 -27.80 -9.46
C LEU A 615 4.56 -26.85 -8.31
N LEU A 616 3.70 -25.87 -8.04
CA LEU A 616 3.89 -24.92 -6.96
C LEU A 616 3.77 -25.57 -5.58
N ALA A 617 2.83 -26.52 -5.39
CA ALA A 617 2.69 -27.27 -4.15
C ALA A 617 3.89 -28.21 -3.86
N GLY A 618 4.59 -28.68 -4.90
CA GLY A 618 5.82 -29.48 -4.76
C GLY A 618 7.08 -28.66 -4.42
N GLN A 619 6.97 -27.34 -4.38
CA GLN A 619 8.05 -26.41 -4.01
C GLN A 619 7.89 -25.83 -2.60
N GLN A 620 6.81 -26.16 -1.89
CA GLN A 620 6.59 -25.89 -0.47
C GLN A 620 7.29 -26.93 0.39
#